data_4d5a098dc02224eea64d41e845606d83
#
_entry.id   4d5a098dc02224eea64d41e845606d83
#
_cell.length_a   1.000
_cell.length_b   1.000
_cell.length_c   1.000
_cell.angle_alpha   90.00
_cell.angle_beta   90.00
_cell.angle_gamma   90.00
#
_symmetry.space_group_name_H-M   'P 1'
#
loop_
_entity.id
_entity.type
_entity.pdbx_description
1 polymer ?
#
loop_
_entity_poly.entity_id
_entity_poly.type
_entity_poly.pdbx_seq_one_letter_code
_entity_poly.pdbx_strand_id
1 'polypeptide(L)'
;MFWRPQEKKQIHIQFNQGFSILELMIVIAIIGLLAAWSYPHYIHTIQRTECRRGQLALQQIANRIERYATLHGSYLGANRENLHINALEQQTQYHYTIASLSAHHYTLLGTSQQKNSSTACQALSLKGGTKTMTQ
;
A
#
# COMPACT_ATOMS: atom_id res chain seq x y z
N MET A 1 17.76 -69.82 -39.11
CA MET A 1 17.41 -68.39 -39.06
C MET A 1 16.14 -68.31 -38.22
N PHE A 2 16.29 -68.12 -36.86
CA PHE A 2 15.21 -68.16 -35.90
C PHE A 2 14.73 -66.74 -35.64
N TRP A 3 13.53 -66.39 -36.02
CA TRP A 3 12.84 -65.14 -35.77
C TRP A 3 12.14 -65.22 -34.40
N ARG A 4 12.64 -64.49 -33.37
CA ARG A 4 11.96 -64.36 -32.09
C ARG A 4 10.98 -63.22 -32.17
N PRO A 5 9.69 -63.40 -31.89
CA PRO A 5 8.74 -62.29 -31.76
C PRO A 5 9.03 -61.51 -30.45
N GLN A 6 9.20 -60.19 -30.56
CA GLN A 6 9.32 -59.28 -29.44
C GLN A 6 8.00 -59.23 -28.68
N GLU A 7 8.00 -59.68 -27.45
CA GLU A 7 6.89 -59.46 -26.52
C GLU A 7 6.73 -57.97 -26.25
N LYS A 8 5.62 -57.37 -26.70
CA LYS A 8 5.24 -56.03 -26.34
C LYS A 8 4.84 -56.01 -24.86
N LYS A 9 5.70 -55.55 -24.00
CA LYS A 9 5.41 -55.27 -22.59
C LYS A 9 4.35 -54.19 -22.51
N GLN A 10 3.11 -54.56 -22.29
CA GLN A 10 1.99 -53.67 -22.04
C GLN A 10 2.22 -52.99 -20.68
N ILE A 11 2.54 -51.71 -20.69
CA ILE A 11 2.60 -50.90 -19.48
C ILE A 11 1.14 -50.57 -19.14
N HIS A 12 0.54 -51.34 -18.24
CA HIS A 12 -0.71 -50.99 -17.61
C HIS A 12 -0.47 -49.83 -16.63
N ILE A 13 -0.69 -48.61 -17.07
CA ILE A 13 -0.83 -47.48 -16.19
C ILE A 13 -2.23 -47.55 -15.59
N GLN A 14 -2.34 -48.13 -14.41
CA GLN A 14 -3.58 -48.10 -13.63
C GLN A 14 -3.71 -46.71 -12.99
N PHE A 15 -4.28 -45.77 -13.72
CA PHE A 15 -4.83 -44.55 -13.15
C PHE A 15 -6.27 -44.81 -12.71
N ASN A 16 -6.45 -45.38 -11.53
CA ASN A 16 -7.76 -45.45 -10.90
C ASN A 16 -7.64 -45.52 -9.39
N GLN A 17 -7.21 -44.41 -8.81
CA GLN A 17 -7.50 -44.13 -7.39
C GLN A 17 -8.23 -42.79 -7.34
N GLY A 18 -9.55 -42.86 -7.30
CA GLY A 18 -10.39 -41.71 -6.95
C GLY A 18 -10.00 -41.22 -5.55
N PHE A 19 -9.87 -39.91 -5.38
CA PHE A 19 -9.63 -39.31 -4.08
C PHE A 19 -10.69 -39.74 -3.08
N SER A 20 -10.26 -40.22 -1.93
CA SER A 20 -11.16 -40.53 -0.80
C SER A 20 -11.79 -39.25 -0.28
N ILE A 21 -13.06 -39.29 0.10
CA ILE A 21 -13.76 -38.19 0.76
C ILE A 21 -12.99 -37.73 1.99
N LEU A 22 -12.40 -38.68 2.73
CA LEU A 22 -11.56 -38.37 3.89
C LEU A 22 -10.32 -37.55 3.55
N GLU A 23 -9.67 -37.83 2.41
CA GLU A 23 -8.51 -37.11 1.92
C GLU A 23 -8.86 -35.66 1.56
N LEU A 24 -10.01 -35.44 0.90
CA LEU A 24 -10.55 -34.10 0.67
C LEU A 24 -10.84 -33.35 1.95
N MET A 25 -11.41 -34.01 2.96
CA MET A 25 -11.68 -33.38 4.26
C MET A 25 -10.40 -32.95 4.98
N ILE A 26 -9.33 -33.75 4.92
CA ILE A 26 -8.04 -33.39 5.50
C ILE A 26 -7.44 -32.18 4.77
N VAL A 27 -7.51 -32.12 3.44
CA VAL A 27 -6.98 -31.01 2.64
C VAL A 27 -7.69 -29.70 2.99
N ILE A 28 -9.02 -29.69 3.03
CA ILE A 28 -9.77 -28.47 3.42
C ILE A 28 -9.51 -28.05 4.88
N ALA A 29 -9.30 -28.99 5.78
CA ALA A 29 -8.94 -28.70 7.16
C ALA A 29 -7.58 -28.01 7.25
N ILE A 30 -6.57 -28.49 6.52
CA ILE A 30 -5.23 -27.87 6.47
C ILE A 30 -5.31 -26.46 5.84
N ILE A 31 -6.04 -26.29 4.74
CA ILE A 31 -6.23 -24.99 4.09
C ILE A 31 -6.91 -24.01 5.08
N GLY A 32 -7.92 -24.47 5.81
CA GLY A 32 -8.60 -23.67 6.81
C GLY A 32 -7.67 -23.19 7.95
N LEU A 33 -6.79 -24.06 8.44
CA LEU A 33 -5.80 -23.71 9.46
C LEU A 33 -4.78 -22.67 8.94
N LEU A 34 -4.29 -22.84 7.72
CA LEU A 34 -3.35 -21.90 7.11
C LEU A 34 -4.01 -20.53 6.83
N ALA A 35 -5.26 -20.54 6.37
CA ALA A 35 -6.03 -19.32 6.13
C ALA A 35 -6.27 -18.54 7.43
N ALA A 36 -6.56 -19.22 8.54
CA ALA A 36 -6.78 -18.58 9.84
C ALA A 36 -5.55 -17.82 10.35
N TRP A 37 -4.35 -18.30 10.08
CA TRP A 37 -3.09 -17.64 10.46
C TRP A 37 -2.71 -16.50 9.50
N SER A 38 -3.04 -16.62 8.23
CA SER A 38 -2.69 -15.65 7.21
C SER A 38 -3.51 -14.35 7.29
N TYR A 39 -4.75 -14.44 7.76
CA TYR A 39 -5.71 -13.32 7.78
C TYR A 39 -5.24 -12.10 8.59
N PRO A 40 -4.76 -12.22 9.86
CA PRO A 40 -4.34 -11.04 10.62
C PRO A 40 -3.12 -10.35 10.01
N HIS A 41 -2.17 -11.10 9.46
CA HIS A 41 -1.01 -10.52 8.79
C HIS A 41 -1.35 -9.68 7.56
N TYR A 42 -2.37 -10.09 6.80
CA TYR A 42 -2.85 -9.38 5.62
C TYR A 42 -3.40 -7.99 5.97
N ILE A 43 -4.23 -7.89 7.00
CA ILE A 43 -4.82 -6.61 7.45
C ILE A 43 -3.73 -5.63 7.90
N HIS A 44 -2.75 -6.07 8.69
CA HIS A 44 -1.65 -5.22 9.12
C HIS A 44 -0.79 -4.70 7.96
N THR A 45 -0.61 -5.52 6.92
CA THR A 45 0.14 -5.13 5.73
C THR A 45 -0.58 -4.04 4.93
N ILE A 46 -1.91 -4.15 4.77
CA ILE A 46 -2.72 -3.13 4.10
C ILE A 46 -2.62 -1.80 4.87
N GLN A 47 -2.81 -1.81 6.18
CA GLN A 47 -2.73 -0.59 7.00
C GLN A 47 -1.38 0.11 6.89
N ARG A 48 -0.27 -0.63 6.90
CA ARG A 48 1.08 -0.09 6.70
C ARG A 48 1.25 0.50 5.30
N THR A 49 0.70 -0.14 4.28
CA THR A 49 0.77 0.34 2.91
C THR A 49 0.01 1.64 2.73
N GLU A 50 -1.20 1.75 3.29
CA GLU A 50 -1.99 2.98 3.24
C GLU A 50 -1.30 4.13 4.01
N CYS A 51 -0.69 3.84 5.15
CA CYS A 51 0.11 4.82 5.89
C CYS A 51 1.27 5.38 5.03
N ARG A 52 2.01 4.51 4.36
CA ARG A 52 3.10 4.92 3.46
C ARG A 52 2.59 5.74 2.27
N ARG A 53 1.45 5.36 1.69
CA ARG A 53 0.80 6.15 0.62
C ARG A 53 0.44 7.55 1.10
N GLY A 54 -0.13 7.68 2.31
CA GLY A 54 -0.42 8.97 2.93
C GLY A 54 0.83 9.83 3.12
N GLN A 55 1.94 9.25 3.61
CA GLN A 55 3.22 9.94 3.77
C GLN A 55 3.80 10.41 2.42
N LEU A 56 3.77 9.54 1.40
CA LEU A 56 4.25 9.90 0.06
C LEU A 56 3.43 11.03 -0.56
N ALA A 57 2.12 11.02 -0.37
CA ALA A 57 1.26 12.10 -0.86
C ALA A 57 1.55 13.43 -0.14
N LEU A 58 1.79 13.42 1.19
CA LEU A 58 2.24 14.61 1.91
C LEU A 58 3.56 15.16 1.36
N GLN A 59 4.53 14.29 1.05
CA GLN A 59 5.79 14.70 0.44
C GLN A 59 5.58 15.28 -0.97
N GLN A 60 4.66 14.72 -1.76
CA GLN A 60 4.32 15.29 -3.06
C GLN A 60 3.70 16.69 -2.95
N ILE A 61 2.81 16.90 -1.96
CA ILE A 61 2.24 18.22 -1.69
C ILE A 61 3.35 19.19 -1.25
N ALA A 62 4.24 18.75 -0.36
CA ALA A 62 5.39 19.54 0.07
C ALA A 62 6.26 19.98 -1.11
N ASN A 63 6.62 19.05 -2.00
CA ASN A 63 7.39 19.37 -3.20
C ASN A 63 6.69 20.38 -4.12
N ARG A 64 5.35 20.32 -4.22
CA ARG A 64 4.57 21.29 -4.99
C ARG A 64 4.58 22.67 -4.33
N ILE A 65 4.50 22.73 -3.01
CA ILE A 65 4.63 23.99 -2.24
C ILE A 65 6.02 24.61 -2.42
N GLU A 66 7.08 23.81 -2.35
CA GLU A 66 8.45 24.27 -2.58
C GLU A 66 8.64 24.83 -4.01
N ARG A 67 8.09 24.14 -4.99
CA ARG A 67 8.09 24.64 -6.39
C ARG A 67 7.32 25.96 -6.52
N TYR A 68 6.17 26.06 -5.86
CA TYR A 68 5.39 27.29 -5.84
C TYR A 68 6.19 28.44 -5.26
N ALA A 69 6.84 28.23 -4.11
CA ALA A 69 7.67 29.22 -3.47
C ALA A 69 8.89 29.63 -4.33
N THR A 70 9.49 28.67 -5.03
CA THR A 70 10.61 28.97 -5.96
C THR A 70 10.18 29.89 -7.10
N LEU A 71 8.96 29.74 -7.59
CA LEU A 71 8.43 30.55 -8.70
C LEU A 71 7.91 31.92 -8.25
N HIS A 72 7.36 32.01 -7.03
CA HIS A 72 6.69 33.23 -6.52
C HIS A 72 7.47 33.94 -5.42
N GLY A 73 8.61 33.39 -4.99
CA GLY A 73 9.46 33.96 -3.93
C GLY A 73 8.88 33.79 -2.52
N SER A 74 7.72 33.17 -2.35
CA SER A 74 7.03 32.98 -1.07
C SER A 74 6.08 31.79 -1.10
N TYR A 75 5.84 31.17 0.05
CA TYR A 75 4.79 30.15 0.19
C TYR A 75 3.39 30.74 0.25
N LEU A 76 3.27 32.05 0.54
CA LEU A 76 1.97 32.73 0.62
C LEU A 76 1.23 32.68 -0.71
N GLY A 77 -0.04 32.29 -0.67
CA GLY A 77 -0.88 32.12 -1.86
C GLY A 77 -0.93 30.69 -2.41
N ALA A 78 -0.13 29.77 -1.89
CA ALA A 78 -0.29 28.35 -2.17
C ALA A 78 -1.62 27.87 -1.59
N ASN A 79 -2.51 27.33 -2.44
CA ASN A 79 -3.83 26.86 -2.05
C ASN A 79 -4.07 25.43 -2.56
N ARG A 80 -5.17 24.82 -2.13
CA ARG A 80 -5.54 23.45 -2.52
C ARG A 80 -5.63 23.24 -4.03
N GLU A 81 -6.10 24.24 -4.76
CA GLU A 81 -6.30 24.18 -6.22
C GLU A 81 -4.97 24.22 -6.95
N ASN A 82 -4.10 25.18 -6.64
CA ASN A 82 -2.76 25.34 -7.25
C ASN A 82 -1.86 24.14 -6.97
N LEU A 83 -2.06 23.49 -5.81
CA LEU A 83 -1.30 22.32 -5.39
C LEU A 83 -1.94 20.98 -5.82
N HIS A 84 -3.11 21.03 -6.47
CA HIS A 84 -3.85 19.83 -6.92
C HIS A 84 -4.02 18.79 -5.81
N ILE A 85 -4.33 19.22 -4.59
CA ILE A 85 -4.46 18.36 -3.41
C ILE A 85 -5.61 17.37 -3.58
N ASN A 86 -6.73 17.80 -4.16
CA ASN A 86 -7.91 16.96 -4.36
C ASN A 86 -7.61 15.69 -5.17
N ALA A 87 -6.71 15.78 -6.16
CA ALA A 87 -6.30 14.61 -6.95
C ALA A 87 -5.54 13.57 -6.11
N LEU A 88 -4.77 13.99 -5.12
CA LEU A 88 -4.05 13.11 -4.21
C LEU A 88 -4.97 12.49 -3.16
N GLU A 89 -5.98 13.22 -2.71
CA GLU A 89 -7.01 12.70 -1.80
C GLU A 89 -7.83 11.57 -2.43
N GLN A 90 -8.12 11.66 -3.72
CA GLN A 90 -8.81 10.59 -4.45
C GLN A 90 -7.98 9.31 -4.60
N GLN A 91 -6.66 9.41 -4.54
CA GLN A 91 -5.74 8.28 -4.68
C GLN A 91 -5.35 7.65 -3.34
N THR A 92 -5.64 8.34 -2.23
CA THR A 92 -5.29 7.91 -0.88
C THR A 92 -6.50 7.97 0.03
N GLN A 93 -6.44 7.27 1.15
CA GLN A 93 -7.49 7.33 2.18
C GLN A 93 -7.20 8.41 3.23
N TYR A 94 -6.63 9.54 2.79
CA TYR A 94 -6.25 10.65 3.64
C TYR A 94 -6.88 11.95 3.14
N HIS A 95 -7.23 12.79 4.08
CA HIS A 95 -7.60 14.19 3.85
C HIS A 95 -6.42 15.08 4.21
N TYR A 96 -6.00 15.96 3.30
CA TYR A 96 -4.84 16.81 3.48
C TYR A 96 -5.23 18.26 3.69
N THR A 97 -4.67 18.88 4.72
CA THR A 97 -4.90 20.30 5.04
C THR A 97 -3.59 21.04 5.20
N ILE A 98 -3.57 22.28 4.77
CA ILE A 98 -2.50 23.22 5.05
C ILE A 98 -2.84 23.88 6.39
N ALA A 99 -2.19 23.42 7.47
CA ALA A 99 -2.50 23.87 8.82
C ALA A 99 -1.94 25.26 9.10
N SER A 100 -0.76 25.59 8.56
CA SER A 100 -0.18 26.91 8.62
C SER A 100 0.61 27.20 7.36
N LEU A 101 0.58 28.47 6.94
CA LEU A 101 1.31 28.95 5.79
C LEU A 101 1.84 30.35 6.11
N SER A 102 3.14 30.54 5.99
CA SER A 102 3.81 31.82 6.17
C SER A 102 4.74 32.08 4.98
N ALA A 103 5.41 33.23 4.96
CA ALA A 103 6.33 33.55 3.86
C ALA A 103 7.50 32.56 3.75
N HIS A 104 7.93 31.96 4.87
CA HIS A 104 9.15 31.15 4.95
C HIS A 104 8.94 29.71 5.46
N HIS A 105 7.75 29.38 5.94
CA HIS A 105 7.47 28.03 6.44
C HIS A 105 6.01 27.65 6.25
N TYR A 106 5.79 26.33 6.23
CA TYR A 106 4.46 25.74 6.10
C TYR A 106 4.35 24.48 6.97
N THR A 107 3.12 24.13 7.31
CA THR A 107 2.79 22.89 7.99
C THR A 107 1.64 22.21 7.25
N LEU A 108 1.86 20.97 6.88
CA LEU A 108 0.86 20.10 6.26
C LEU A 108 0.39 19.06 7.26
N LEU A 109 -0.89 18.79 7.25
CA LEU A 109 -1.51 17.71 8.00
C LEU A 109 -2.24 16.76 7.05
N GLY A 110 -2.10 15.46 7.30
CA GLY A 110 -2.87 14.42 6.64
C GLY A 110 -3.62 13.62 7.70
N THR A 111 -4.94 13.57 7.62
CA THR A 111 -5.79 12.79 8.52
C THR A 111 -6.39 11.62 7.78
N SER A 112 -6.29 10.43 8.37
CA SER A 112 -6.89 9.23 7.80
C SER A 112 -8.41 9.30 7.84
N GLN A 113 -9.05 8.96 6.73
CA GLN A 113 -10.50 8.81 6.65
C GLN A 113 -10.97 7.47 7.21
N GLN A 114 -10.06 6.55 7.43
CA GLN A 114 -10.35 5.20 7.92
C GLN A 114 -10.34 5.15 9.44
N LYS A 115 -11.47 4.81 10.03
CA LYS A 115 -11.70 4.78 11.48
C LYS A 115 -10.83 3.75 12.25
N ASN A 116 -10.30 2.76 11.56
CA ASN A 116 -9.51 1.65 12.12
C ASN A 116 -8.01 1.70 11.76
N SER A 117 -7.49 2.84 11.34
CA SER A 117 -6.04 2.98 11.13
C SER A 117 -5.32 2.94 12.47
N SER A 118 -4.12 2.34 12.49
CA SER A 118 -3.27 2.35 13.70
C SER A 118 -3.05 3.78 14.17
N THR A 119 -2.99 4.00 15.46
CA THR A 119 -2.87 5.34 16.08
C THR A 119 -1.72 6.17 15.46
N ALA A 120 -0.63 5.52 15.08
CA ALA A 120 0.53 6.16 14.44
C ALA A 120 0.25 6.69 13.02
N CYS A 121 -0.81 6.21 12.36
CA CYS A 121 -1.15 6.57 10.99
C CYS A 121 -2.47 7.36 10.88
N GLN A 122 -3.10 7.68 11.98
CA GLN A 122 -4.33 8.48 11.98
C GLN A 122 -4.07 9.94 11.60
N ALA A 123 -2.95 10.49 12.06
CA ALA A 123 -2.54 11.85 11.75
C ALA A 123 -1.07 11.88 11.33
N LEU A 124 -0.83 12.40 10.16
CA LEU A 124 0.49 12.62 9.58
C LEU A 124 0.75 14.12 9.56
N SER A 125 1.96 14.55 9.91
CA SER A 125 2.35 15.96 9.83
C SER A 125 3.69 16.10 9.12
N LEU A 126 3.81 17.15 8.31
CA LEU A 126 5.04 17.52 7.64
C LEU A 126 5.22 19.02 7.74
N LYS A 127 6.38 19.43 8.22
CA LYS A 127 6.77 20.84 8.31
C LYS A 127 7.93 21.10 7.36
N GLY A 128 7.85 22.17 6.61
CA GLY A 128 8.90 22.61 5.70
C GLY A 128 9.08 24.12 5.75
N GLY A 129 10.14 24.59 5.13
CA GLY A 129 10.46 26.02 5.05
C GLY A 129 11.94 26.25 4.80
N THR A 130 12.25 27.45 4.30
CA THR A 130 13.63 27.92 4.16
C THR A 130 14.23 28.16 5.54
N LYS A 131 15.31 27.45 5.86
CA LYS A 131 16.16 27.80 6.99
C LYS A 131 16.76 29.17 6.68
N THR A 132 16.32 30.24 7.37
CA THR A 132 17.08 31.46 7.40
C THR A 132 18.45 31.14 8.03
N MET A 133 19.50 31.11 7.21
CA MET A 133 20.85 31.15 7.76
C MET A 133 21.01 32.49 8.47
N THR A 134 20.85 32.49 9.76
CA THR A 134 21.36 33.59 10.62
C THR A 134 22.87 33.53 10.55
N GLN A 135 23.47 34.50 9.86
CA GLN A 135 24.88 34.86 10.01
C GLN A 135 25.13 35.38 11.42
#